data_e47c89fffa6001c38ccbf21875c6da8a
#
_entry.id   e47c89fffa6001c38ccbf21875c6da8a
#
_cell.length_a   1.000
_cell.length_b   1.000
_cell.length_c   1.000
_cell.angle_alpha   90.00
_cell.angle_beta   90.00
_cell.angle_gamma   90.00
#
_symmetry.space_group_name_H-M   'P 1'
#
loop_
_entity.id
_entity.type
_entity.pdbx_description
1 polymer ?
#
loop_
_entity_poly.entity_id
_entity_poly.type
_entity_poly.pdbx_seq_one_letter_code
_entity_poly.pdbx_strand_id
1 'polypeptide(L)'
;MKRSKFYQFSPPPQFLQMSVVGLDISDISMRFVELVEKRKGFVIGRFGDRTIPRGVIEMGEVKKPDALRAVFSDIQKEHKLEFVSVSLPEEKAYLFELRLPVMKYNEIRGAIELVLEEHVPINASEAIFDYDIVREDESFISVGVSAIPRSLVDGYLEAFSGSGITPVAFEVEAHSVARSVIPEGDKGTYMTVDFGRTRTGIAIISEGAVRFTSTVQVGGGSLTDAIAKNLKISYDEAEKIKHEQGISGESTSEVLSLALMSTVSILRDEISRHQSYWQGHTDEYGKKRPTIQKIYLCGGDSNLTGFASYLAAGLSAPVELANAMVNVNTLDEYIPEISFNDSLRYATALGLALRRSK
;
A
#
# COMPACT_ATOMS: atom_id res chain seq x y z
N MET A 1 15.48 -16.21 4.55
CA MET A 1 16.90 -16.61 4.82
C MET A 1 17.26 -16.25 6.25
N LYS A 2 17.61 -17.22 7.11
CA LYS A 2 18.09 -16.89 8.46
C LYS A 2 19.36 -16.05 8.30
N ARG A 3 19.39 -14.83 8.82
CA ARG A 3 20.62 -14.01 8.88
C ARG A 3 21.74 -14.87 9.44
N SER A 4 22.88 -14.93 8.76
CA SER A 4 24.06 -15.57 9.27
C SER A 4 24.30 -15.03 10.69
N LYS A 5 24.55 -15.91 11.67
CA LYS A 5 24.87 -15.51 13.06
C LYS A 5 26.02 -14.49 13.10
N PHE A 6 26.88 -14.50 12.09
CA PHE A 6 27.98 -13.56 11.93
C PHE A 6 27.47 -12.10 11.83
N TYR A 7 26.41 -11.84 11.04
CA TYR A 7 25.85 -10.49 10.91
C TYR A 7 25.08 -10.00 12.15
N GLN A 8 24.70 -10.90 13.05
CA GLN A 8 24.11 -10.51 14.34
C GLN A 8 25.17 -9.96 15.31
N PHE A 9 26.43 -10.46 15.22
CA PHE A 9 27.54 -10.03 16.07
C PHE A 9 28.41 -8.95 15.42
N SER A 10 28.42 -8.86 14.10
CA SER A 10 29.20 -7.88 13.31
C SER A 10 28.32 -7.38 12.16
N PRO A 11 27.36 -6.48 12.46
CA PRO A 11 26.57 -5.87 11.39
C PRO A 11 27.50 -5.06 10.46
N PRO A 12 27.19 -5.01 9.14
CA PRO A 12 27.98 -4.20 8.23
C PRO A 12 27.99 -2.74 8.72
N PRO A 13 29.14 -2.07 8.62
CA PRO A 13 29.23 -0.65 8.99
C PRO A 13 28.15 0.20 8.29
N GLN A 14 27.63 1.22 8.95
CA GLN A 14 26.54 2.06 8.41
C GLN A 14 26.86 2.65 7.01
N PHE A 15 28.12 2.94 6.73
CA PHE A 15 28.56 3.46 5.42
C PHE A 15 28.50 2.41 4.28
N LEU A 16 28.32 1.13 4.59
CA LEU A 16 28.07 0.05 3.62
C LEU A 16 26.58 -0.27 3.47
N GLN A 17 25.70 0.37 4.23
CA GLN A 17 24.27 0.23 4.11
C GLN A 17 23.74 1.31 3.16
N MET A 18 23.11 0.90 2.08
CA MET A 18 22.42 1.85 1.19
C MET A 18 21.24 2.46 1.94
N SER A 19 21.19 3.79 2.01
CA SER A 19 19.99 4.49 2.44
C SER A 19 18.95 4.35 1.34
N VAL A 20 17.95 3.52 1.56
CA VAL A 20 16.86 3.27 0.61
C VAL A 20 15.66 4.09 1.02
N VAL A 21 15.19 4.93 0.10
CA VAL A 21 14.00 5.77 0.29
C VAL A 21 12.78 5.01 -0.18
N GLY A 22 11.71 5.00 0.59
CA GLY A 22 10.41 4.50 0.13
C GLY A 22 9.77 5.51 -0.82
N LEU A 23 9.47 5.09 -2.04
CA LEU A 23 8.86 5.92 -3.09
C LEU A 23 7.52 5.31 -3.49
N ASP A 24 6.45 5.94 -3.07
CA ASP A 24 5.09 5.62 -3.45
C ASP A 24 4.68 6.40 -4.69
N ILE A 25 4.15 5.72 -5.72
CA ILE A 25 3.79 6.31 -7.01
C ILE A 25 2.34 5.96 -7.33
N SER A 26 1.47 6.98 -7.38
CA SER A 26 0.09 6.86 -7.83
C SER A 26 -0.12 7.55 -9.19
N ASP A 27 -1.32 7.47 -9.75
CA ASP A 27 -1.63 8.06 -11.07
C ASP A 27 -1.36 9.57 -11.16
N ILE A 28 -1.48 10.29 -10.04
CA ILE A 28 -1.45 11.76 -10.02
C ILE A 28 -0.45 12.35 -9.02
N SER A 29 0.19 11.53 -8.21
CA SER A 29 1.15 12.00 -7.22
C SER A 29 2.16 10.93 -6.89
N MET A 30 3.33 11.36 -6.42
CA MET A 30 4.30 10.49 -5.77
C MET A 30 4.66 11.06 -4.41
N ARG A 31 5.02 10.17 -3.49
CA ARG A 31 5.47 10.52 -2.14
C ARG A 31 6.69 9.71 -1.79
N PHE A 32 7.60 10.32 -1.09
CA PHE A 32 8.81 9.62 -0.65
C PHE A 32 9.09 9.88 0.84
N VAL A 33 9.64 8.88 1.48
CA VAL A 33 10.10 8.95 2.87
C VAL A 33 11.41 8.22 3.00
N GLU A 34 12.39 8.86 3.62
CA GLU A 34 13.62 8.25 4.09
C GLU A 34 13.49 7.96 5.59
N LEU A 35 13.88 6.77 6.00
CA LEU A 35 14.01 6.42 7.41
C LEU A 35 15.49 6.27 7.76
N VAL A 36 15.92 7.03 8.77
CA VAL A 36 17.29 7.00 9.28
C VAL A 36 17.32 6.15 10.55
N GLU A 37 18.06 5.06 10.54
CA GLU A 37 18.19 4.19 11.71
C GLU A 37 18.95 4.92 12.83
N LYS A 38 18.38 4.90 14.02
CA LYS A 38 18.98 5.41 15.26
C LYS A 38 19.07 4.28 16.27
N ARG A 39 19.71 4.54 17.42
CA ARG A 39 19.94 3.53 18.46
C ARG A 39 18.65 2.86 18.98
N LYS A 40 17.54 3.58 18.97
CA LYS A 40 16.24 3.14 19.52
C LYS A 40 15.11 3.04 18.49
N GLY A 41 15.40 2.89 17.21
CA GLY A 41 14.40 2.81 16.14
C GLY A 41 14.75 3.71 14.96
N PHE A 42 13.74 4.13 14.21
CA PHE A 42 13.92 5.00 13.05
C PHE A 42 13.44 6.42 13.35
N VAL A 43 14.04 7.39 12.68
CA VAL A 43 13.52 8.75 12.58
C VAL A 43 13.30 9.09 11.11
N ILE A 44 12.38 10.01 10.83
CA ILE A 44 12.14 10.48 9.48
C ILE A 44 13.34 11.32 9.04
N GLY A 45 13.89 11.02 7.88
CA GLY A 45 14.90 11.80 7.21
C GLY A 45 14.25 12.74 6.18
N ARG A 46 14.66 12.63 4.92
CA ARG A 46 14.04 13.37 3.82
C ARG A 46 12.66 12.80 3.52
N PHE A 47 11.69 13.66 3.31
CA PHE A 47 10.35 13.29 2.85
C PHE A 47 9.76 14.40 1.99
N GLY A 48 8.78 14.06 1.21
CA GLY A 48 8.07 15.02 0.36
C GLY A 48 7.08 14.35 -0.58
N ASP A 49 6.41 15.17 -1.35
CA ASP A 49 5.47 14.76 -2.38
C ASP A 49 5.64 15.59 -3.65
N ARG A 50 5.19 15.01 -4.76
CA ARG A 50 5.19 15.67 -6.07
C ARG A 50 3.97 15.26 -6.86
N THR A 51 3.34 16.22 -7.52
CA THR A 51 2.25 15.94 -8.46
C THR A 51 2.81 15.33 -9.75
N ILE A 52 2.13 14.30 -10.24
CA ILE A 52 2.36 13.71 -11.56
C ILE A 52 1.30 14.31 -12.51
N PRO A 53 1.70 14.83 -13.69
CA PRO A 53 0.74 15.36 -14.64
C PRO A 53 -0.27 14.30 -15.08
N ARG A 54 -1.53 14.68 -15.26
CA ARG A 54 -2.59 13.77 -15.70
C ARG A 54 -2.24 13.09 -17.03
N GLY A 55 -2.53 11.81 -17.15
CA GLY A 55 -2.26 11.01 -18.36
C GLY A 55 -0.79 10.59 -18.53
N VAL A 56 0.05 10.78 -17.50
CA VAL A 56 1.40 10.21 -17.44
C VAL A 56 1.35 8.78 -16.93
N ILE A 57 0.55 8.54 -15.90
CA ILE A 57 0.20 7.22 -15.38
C ILE A 57 -1.33 7.14 -15.42
N GLU A 58 -1.86 6.01 -15.89
CA GLU A 58 -3.30 5.73 -15.93
C GLU A 58 -3.56 4.31 -15.47
N MET A 59 -4.39 4.14 -14.46
CA MET A 59 -4.69 2.84 -13.84
C MET A 59 -3.41 2.07 -13.48
N GLY A 60 -2.44 2.78 -12.89
CA GLY A 60 -1.16 2.25 -12.49
C GLY A 60 -0.15 2.00 -13.61
N GLU A 61 -0.52 2.14 -14.87
CA GLU A 61 0.37 1.93 -16.02
C GLU A 61 1.04 3.23 -16.47
N VAL A 62 2.35 3.20 -16.67
CA VAL A 62 3.10 4.34 -17.21
C VAL A 62 2.78 4.49 -18.70
N LYS A 63 2.07 5.58 -19.07
CA LYS A 63 1.70 5.90 -20.45
C LYS A 63 2.70 6.82 -21.12
N LYS A 64 3.43 7.64 -20.34
CA LYS A 64 4.43 8.60 -20.85
C LYS A 64 5.71 8.51 -20.03
N PRO A 65 6.60 7.54 -20.31
CA PRO A 65 7.83 7.32 -19.52
C PRO A 65 8.73 8.56 -19.47
N ASP A 66 8.88 9.32 -20.56
CA ASP A 66 9.72 10.51 -20.60
C ASP A 66 9.20 11.63 -19.68
N ALA A 67 7.87 11.81 -19.60
CA ALA A 67 7.27 12.78 -18.69
C ALA A 67 7.46 12.38 -17.23
N LEU A 68 7.34 11.09 -16.92
CA LEU A 68 7.59 10.57 -15.57
C LEU A 68 9.08 10.67 -15.21
N ARG A 69 9.99 10.39 -16.16
CA ARG A 69 11.44 10.58 -15.99
C ARG A 69 11.78 12.02 -15.63
N ALA A 70 11.14 13.00 -16.26
CA ALA A 70 11.36 14.41 -15.94
C ALA A 70 11.00 14.70 -14.47
N VAL A 71 9.85 14.18 -14.00
CA VAL A 71 9.44 14.32 -12.59
C VAL A 71 10.45 13.65 -11.65
N PHE A 72 10.94 12.46 -11.96
CA PHE A 72 11.99 11.78 -11.19
C PHE A 72 13.29 12.59 -11.15
N SER A 73 13.71 13.13 -12.31
CA SER A 73 14.93 13.93 -12.39
C SER A 73 14.85 15.22 -11.56
N ASP A 74 13.68 15.84 -11.50
CA ASP A 74 13.46 17.04 -10.69
C ASP A 74 13.54 16.72 -9.18
N ILE A 75 12.89 15.64 -8.73
CA ILE A 75 12.99 15.17 -7.35
C ILE A 75 14.43 14.78 -7.01
N GLN A 76 15.12 14.11 -7.91
CA GLN A 76 16.53 13.74 -7.71
C GLN A 76 17.41 14.98 -7.49
N LYS A 77 17.24 16.02 -8.31
CA LYS A 77 18.02 17.27 -8.18
C LYS A 77 17.73 17.99 -6.87
N GLU A 78 16.46 18.05 -6.48
CA GLU A 78 15.99 18.76 -5.28
C GLU A 78 16.36 18.03 -3.99
N HIS A 79 16.09 16.74 -3.92
CA HIS A 79 16.20 15.94 -2.69
C HIS A 79 17.38 14.98 -2.68
N LYS A 80 18.16 14.88 -3.76
CA LYS A 80 19.33 13.98 -3.89
C LYS A 80 18.99 12.52 -3.58
N LEU A 81 17.85 12.05 -4.09
CA LEU A 81 17.46 10.65 -3.97
C LEU A 81 18.29 9.81 -4.95
N GLU A 82 18.91 8.73 -4.46
CA GLU A 82 19.76 7.85 -5.28
C GLU A 82 19.15 6.46 -5.41
N PHE A 83 18.75 5.85 -4.29
CA PHE A 83 18.22 4.50 -4.24
C PHE A 83 16.81 4.50 -3.65
N VAL A 84 15.87 3.85 -4.32
CA VAL A 84 14.47 3.82 -3.91
C VAL A 84 13.89 2.41 -3.91
N SER A 85 13.01 2.13 -2.94
CA SER A 85 12.06 1.02 -2.98
C SER A 85 10.73 1.57 -3.46
N VAL A 86 10.13 0.96 -4.47
CA VAL A 86 9.01 1.54 -5.25
C VAL A 86 7.75 0.73 -5.07
N SER A 87 6.60 1.39 -4.89
CA SER A 87 5.30 0.76 -4.93
C SER A 87 4.90 0.36 -6.34
N LEU A 88 4.23 -0.78 -6.46
CA LEU A 88 3.51 -1.18 -7.66
C LEU A 88 2.01 -1.27 -7.35
N PRO A 89 1.15 -0.83 -8.29
CA PRO A 89 -0.29 -0.78 -8.07
C PRO A 89 -0.86 -2.19 -7.84
N GLU A 90 -1.60 -2.37 -6.75
CA GLU A 90 -2.19 -3.66 -6.39
C GLU A 90 -3.26 -4.12 -7.39
N GLU A 91 -3.92 -3.19 -8.10
CA GLU A 91 -4.91 -3.50 -9.14
C GLU A 91 -4.34 -4.26 -10.34
N LYS A 92 -3.02 -4.29 -10.48
CA LYS A 92 -2.27 -5.02 -11.52
C LYS A 92 -1.55 -6.24 -10.98
N ALA A 93 -1.65 -6.48 -9.68
CA ALA A 93 -1.00 -7.60 -9.00
C ALA A 93 -1.99 -8.76 -8.78
N TYR A 94 -1.49 -9.97 -8.90
CA TYR A 94 -2.20 -11.20 -8.58
C TYR A 94 -1.55 -11.80 -7.34
N LEU A 95 -2.32 -11.88 -6.25
CA LEU A 95 -1.89 -12.48 -5.00
C LEU A 95 -2.66 -13.79 -4.79
N PHE A 96 -1.93 -14.87 -4.55
CA PHE A 96 -2.51 -16.17 -4.27
C PHE A 96 -1.60 -17.00 -3.37
N GLU A 97 -2.16 -17.99 -2.71
CA GLU A 97 -1.43 -18.92 -1.87
C GLU A 97 -1.33 -20.28 -2.57
N LEU A 98 -0.14 -20.89 -2.51
CA LEU A 98 0.09 -22.23 -3.03
C LEU A 98 0.54 -23.16 -1.92
N ARG A 99 -0.01 -24.37 -1.95
CA ARG A 99 0.46 -25.48 -1.13
C ARG A 99 1.36 -26.38 -1.97
N LEU A 100 2.63 -26.46 -1.59
CA LEU A 100 3.63 -27.27 -2.24
C LEU A 100 4.03 -28.46 -1.36
N PRO A 101 4.37 -29.63 -1.92
CA PRO A 101 4.98 -30.69 -1.13
C PRO A 101 6.30 -30.21 -0.52
N VAL A 102 6.77 -30.87 0.53
CA VAL A 102 8.08 -30.57 1.11
C VAL A 102 9.15 -30.79 0.06
N MET A 103 9.92 -29.73 -0.21
CA MET A 103 10.99 -29.71 -1.22
C MET A 103 12.12 -28.78 -0.79
N LYS A 104 13.22 -28.77 -1.54
CA LYS A 104 14.32 -27.83 -1.28
C LYS A 104 13.91 -26.41 -1.64
N TYR A 105 14.37 -25.42 -0.88
CA TYR A 105 14.03 -24.01 -1.11
C TYR A 105 14.39 -23.50 -2.51
N ASN A 106 15.46 -24.02 -3.11
CA ASN A 106 15.86 -23.67 -4.47
C ASN A 106 14.94 -24.28 -5.56
N GLU A 107 14.07 -25.21 -5.22
CA GLU A 107 13.10 -25.85 -6.13
C GLU A 107 11.73 -25.13 -6.11
N ILE A 108 11.43 -24.38 -5.04
CA ILE A 108 10.13 -23.72 -4.83
C ILE A 108 9.79 -22.78 -6.01
N ARG A 109 10.76 -21.96 -6.45
CA ARG A 109 10.53 -21.03 -7.55
C ARG A 109 10.11 -21.74 -8.84
N GLY A 110 10.77 -22.84 -9.19
CA GLY A 110 10.42 -23.64 -10.36
C GLY A 110 9.04 -24.31 -10.22
N ALA A 111 8.70 -24.78 -8.99
CA ALA A 111 7.39 -25.34 -8.75
C ALA A 111 6.25 -24.31 -8.90
N ILE A 112 6.47 -23.07 -8.45
CA ILE A 112 5.51 -21.97 -8.65
C ILE A 112 5.36 -21.66 -10.13
N GLU A 113 6.46 -21.56 -10.88
CA GLU A 113 6.47 -21.23 -12.31
C GLU A 113 5.66 -22.22 -13.14
N LEU A 114 5.68 -23.51 -12.79
CA LEU A 114 4.92 -24.55 -13.49
C LEU A 114 3.40 -24.43 -13.36
N VAL A 115 2.92 -23.84 -12.26
CA VAL A 115 1.47 -23.71 -11.99
C VAL A 115 0.98 -22.26 -12.07
N LEU A 116 1.86 -21.32 -12.40
CA LEU A 116 1.55 -19.89 -12.37
C LEU A 116 0.34 -19.54 -13.25
N GLU A 117 0.27 -20.09 -14.45
CA GLU A 117 -0.81 -19.83 -15.43
C GLU A 117 -2.18 -20.39 -14.97
N GLU A 118 -2.22 -21.29 -14.00
CA GLU A 118 -3.48 -21.78 -13.41
C GLU A 118 -4.08 -20.76 -12.44
N HIS A 119 -3.25 -19.81 -11.93
CA HIS A 119 -3.63 -18.85 -10.90
C HIS A 119 -3.72 -17.41 -11.40
N VAL A 120 -3.07 -17.09 -12.53
CA VAL A 120 -3.02 -15.74 -13.08
C VAL A 120 -3.38 -15.73 -14.57
N PRO A 121 -4.15 -14.73 -15.07
CA PRO A 121 -4.58 -14.67 -16.45
C PRO A 121 -3.49 -14.06 -17.37
N ILE A 122 -2.21 -14.38 -17.14
CA ILE A 122 -1.05 -13.95 -17.92
C ILE A 122 -0.12 -15.14 -18.11
N ASN A 123 0.61 -15.17 -19.25
CA ASN A 123 1.58 -16.21 -19.50
C ASN A 123 2.75 -16.14 -18.51
N ALA A 124 3.28 -17.28 -18.08
CA ALA A 124 4.40 -17.33 -17.15
C ALA A 124 5.63 -16.56 -17.64
N SER A 125 5.89 -16.56 -18.96
CA SER A 125 6.98 -15.79 -19.58
C SER A 125 6.79 -14.27 -19.52
N GLU A 126 5.55 -13.80 -19.39
CA GLU A 126 5.18 -12.38 -19.31
C GLU A 126 4.97 -11.93 -17.85
N ALA A 127 5.06 -12.84 -16.90
CA ALA A 127 4.94 -12.55 -15.47
C ALA A 127 6.31 -12.30 -14.84
N ILE A 128 6.32 -11.40 -13.86
CA ILE A 128 7.35 -11.32 -12.83
C ILE A 128 6.66 -11.71 -11.54
N PHE A 129 7.25 -12.65 -10.79
CA PHE A 129 6.68 -13.05 -9.50
C PHE A 129 7.76 -13.18 -8.43
N ASP A 130 7.32 -12.99 -7.20
CA ASP A 130 8.07 -13.27 -5.98
C ASP A 130 7.18 -14.00 -4.99
N TYR A 131 7.78 -14.62 -3.96
CA TYR A 131 7.02 -15.38 -2.98
C TYR A 131 7.64 -15.30 -1.58
N ASP A 132 6.79 -15.40 -0.58
CA ASP A 132 7.17 -15.59 0.82
C ASP A 132 6.66 -16.94 1.33
N ILE A 133 7.47 -17.64 2.16
CA ILE A 133 7.02 -18.84 2.85
C ILE A 133 6.13 -18.39 4.01
N VAL A 134 4.88 -18.76 3.91
CA VAL A 134 3.85 -18.40 4.89
C VAL A 134 3.83 -19.39 6.05
N ARG A 135 3.91 -20.67 5.72
CA ARG A 135 3.90 -21.78 6.65
C ARG A 135 4.69 -22.96 6.11
N GLU A 136 5.37 -23.66 7.00
CA GLU A 136 6.09 -24.90 6.70
C GLU A 136 5.83 -25.90 7.83
N ASP A 137 5.46 -27.12 7.47
CA ASP A 137 5.38 -28.26 8.38
C ASP A 137 5.98 -29.51 7.73
N GLU A 138 5.87 -30.67 8.38
CA GLU A 138 6.46 -31.91 7.90
C GLU A 138 5.85 -32.44 6.60
N SER A 139 4.69 -31.97 6.20
CA SER A 139 3.93 -32.50 5.06
C SER A 139 3.84 -31.54 3.87
N PHE A 140 3.98 -30.22 4.08
CA PHE A 140 3.86 -29.22 3.01
C PHE A 140 4.55 -27.89 3.35
N ILE A 141 4.78 -27.10 2.31
CA ILE A 141 5.20 -25.71 2.37
C ILE A 141 4.07 -24.87 1.76
N SER A 142 3.54 -23.89 2.50
CA SER A 142 2.61 -22.89 1.97
C SER A 142 3.38 -21.63 1.63
N VAL A 143 3.20 -21.14 0.40
CA VAL A 143 3.84 -19.93 -0.12
C VAL A 143 2.77 -18.92 -0.56
N GLY A 144 2.93 -17.68 -0.14
CA GLY A 144 2.19 -16.55 -0.69
C GLY A 144 2.93 -16.01 -1.91
N VAL A 145 2.27 -16.01 -3.07
CA VAL A 145 2.85 -15.58 -4.34
C VAL A 145 2.25 -14.24 -4.73
N SER A 146 3.10 -13.33 -5.18
CA SER A 146 2.73 -12.06 -5.82
C SER A 146 3.24 -12.06 -7.25
N ALA A 147 2.35 -11.98 -8.23
CA ALA A 147 2.69 -11.96 -9.64
C ALA A 147 2.20 -10.67 -10.31
N ILE A 148 2.99 -10.13 -11.22
CA ILE A 148 2.74 -8.85 -11.90
C ILE A 148 3.12 -8.99 -13.37
N PRO A 149 2.40 -8.35 -14.31
CA PRO A 149 2.82 -8.29 -15.70
C PRO A 149 4.20 -7.63 -15.85
N ARG A 150 5.11 -8.27 -16.59
CA ARG A 150 6.45 -7.74 -16.87
C ARG A 150 6.40 -6.35 -17.50
N SER A 151 5.48 -6.15 -18.44
CA SER A 151 5.28 -4.87 -19.12
C SER A 151 5.01 -3.70 -18.16
N LEU A 152 4.33 -3.96 -17.04
CA LEU A 152 4.12 -2.95 -16.02
C LEU A 152 5.44 -2.50 -15.39
N VAL A 153 6.27 -3.45 -14.96
CA VAL A 153 7.57 -3.16 -14.33
C VAL A 153 8.51 -2.49 -15.34
N ASP A 154 8.52 -2.95 -16.59
CA ASP A 154 9.35 -2.39 -17.65
C ASP A 154 9.01 -0.91 -17.90
N GLY A 155 7.73 -0.52 -17.88
CA GLY A 155 7.33 0.88 -18.01
C GLY A 155 7.89 1.79 -16.91
N TYR A 156 7.91 1.32 -15.65
CA TYR A 156 8.55 2.04 -14.57
C TYR A 156 10.08 2.08 -14.73
N LEU A 157 10.71 0.96 -15.09
CA LEU A 157 12.16 0.90 -15.32
C LEU A 157 12.60 1.84 -16.46
N GLU A 158 11.81 1.95 -17.51
CA GLU A 158 12.05 2.91 -18.60
C GLU A 158 12.01 4.35 -18.09
N ALA A 159 11.04 4.69 -17.24
CA ALA A 159 10.96 6.03 -16.65
C ALA A 159 12.12 6.33 -15.68
N PHE A 160 12.60 5.34 -14.93
CA PHE A 160 13.78 5.50 -14.07
C PHE A 160 15.08 5.64 -14.84
N SER A 161 15.18 5.04 -16.03
CA SER A 161 16.38 5.07 -16.85
C SER A 161 16.78 6.52 -17.20
N GLY A 162 17.99 6.94 -16.78
CA GLY A 162 18.50 8.30 -17.01
C GLY A 162 17.95 9.37 -16.06
N SER A 163 17.07 9.04 -15.10
CA SER A 163 16.54 10.01 -14.13
C SER A 163 17.52 10.38 -13.02
N GLY A 164 18.57 9.59 -12.81
CA GLY A 164 19.49 9.70 -11.67
C GLY A 164 19.01 8.98 -10.41
N ILE A 165 17.84 8.33 -10.44
CA ILE A 165 17.31 7.50 -9.36
C ILE A 165 17.36 6.02 -9.79
N THR A 166 17.82 5.16 -8.88
CA THR A 166 17.91 3.71 -9.11
C THR A 166 16.89 2.98 -8.24
N PRO A 167 15.87 2.32 -8.83
CA PRO A 167 15.00 1.44 -8.09
C PRO A 167 15.75 0.17 -7.69
N VAL A 168 15.80 -0.14 -6.39
CA VAL A 168 16.46 -1.33 -5.84
C VAL A 168 15.48 -2.44 -5.54
N ALA A 169 14.20 -2.10 -5.42
CA ALA A 169 13.12 -3.05 -5.21
C ALA A 169 11.79 -2.47 -5.69
N PHE A 170 10.92 -3.37 -6.13
CA PHE A 170 9.51 -3.10 -6.35
C PHE A 170 8.67 -3.96 -5.42
N GLU A 171 7.58 -3.41 -4.91
CA GLU A 171 6.68 -4.11 -4.00
C GLU A 171 5.23 -3.65 -4.22
N VAL A 172 4.27 -4.58 -4.12
CA VAL A 172 2.85 -4.25 -4.21
C VAL A 172 2.42 -3.37 -3.03
N GLU A 173 1.64 -2.33 -3.27
CA GLU A 173 1.18 -1.34 -2.26
C GLU A 173 0.69 -1.99 -0.96
N ALA A 174 -0.14 -3.02 -1.05
CA ALA A 174 -0.74 -3.70 0.09
C ALA A 174 0.29 -4.25 1.10
N HIS A 175 1.44 -4.78 0.64
CA HIS A 175 2.49 -5.29 1.52
C HIS A 175 3.18 -4.17 2.30
N SER A 176 3.44 -3.04 1.62
CA SER A 176 4.05 -1.88 2.26
C SER A 176 3.09 -1.21 3.24
N VAL A 177 1.82 -1.03 2.88
CA VAL A 177 0.79 -0.53 3.80
C VAL A 177 0.70 -1.41 5.04
N ALA A 178 0.59 -2.73 4.87
CA ALA A 178 0.54 -3.65 6.01
C ALA A 178 1.74 -3.48 6.95
N ARG A 179 2.94 -3.33 6.40
CA ARG A 179 4.19 -3.12 7.17
C ARG A 179 4.22 -1.80 7.92
N SER A 180 3.58 -0.75 7.41
CA SER A 180 3.54 0.55 8.09
C SER A 180 2.50 0.64 9.20
N VAL A 181 1.33 -0.04 9.06
CA VAL A 181 0.18 0.17 9.94
C VAL A 181 -0.08 -0.97 10.93
N ILE A 182 0.52 -2.15 10.73
CA ILE A 182 0.38 -3.29 11.63
C ILE A 182 1.68 -3.44 12.43
N PRO A 183 1.61 -3.54 13.77
CA PRO A 183 2.80 -3.74 14.60
C PRO A 183 3.62 -4.96 14.17
N GLU A 184 4.94 -4.82 14.10
CA GLU A 184 5.84 -5.93 13.74
C GLU A 184 5.64 -7.11 14.70
N GLY A 185 5.44 -8.30 14.12
CA GLY A 185 5.21 -9.54 14.90
C GLY A 185 3.75 -9.79 15.31
N ASP A 186 2.84 -8.85 15.08
CA ASP A 186 1.42 -9.08 15.31
C ASP A 186 0.87 -10.17 14.37
N LYS A 187 0.09 -11.09 14.94
CA LYS A 187 -0.50 -12.25 14.23
C LYS A 187 -2.02 -12.16 14.08
N GLY A 188 -2.60 -11.02 14.44
CA GLY A 188 -4.03 -10.77 14.29
C GLY A 188 -4.48 -10.77 12.83
N THR A 189 -5.78 -10.69 12.65
CA THR A 189 -6.40 -10.54 11.32
C THR A 189 -7.01 -9.17 11.21
N TYR A 190 -6.53 -8.40 10.24
CA TYR A 190 -6.88 -7.00 10.03
C TYR A 190 -7.27 -6.75 8.58
N MET A 191 -8.08 -5.74 8.37
CA MET A 191 -8.30 -5.19 7.03
C MET A 191 -7.68 -3.80 6.97
N THR A 192 -6.96 -3.50 5.90
CA THR A 192 -6.52 -2.13 5.58
C THR A 192 -7.36 -1.58 4.44
N VAL A 193 -7.73 -0.32 4.54
CA VAL A 193 -8.44 0.45 3.51
C VAL A 193 -7.61 1.68 3.24
N ASP A 194 -6.91 1.68 2.12
CA ASP A 194 -6.12 2.81 1.63
C ASP A 194 -6.99 3.69 0.74
N PHE A 195 -7.60 4.72 1.34
CA PHE A 195 -8.49 5.64 0.63
C PHE A 195 -7.69 6.73 -0.07
N GLY A 196 -7.26 6.41 -1.28
CA GLY A 196 -6.51 7.32 -2.14
C GLY A 196 -7.41 8.28 -2.92
N ARG A 197 -6.79 9.10 -3.78
CA ARG A 197 -7.51 10.10 -4.56
C ARG A 197 -8.28 9.49 -5.74
N THR A 198 -7.69 8.54 -6.45
CA THR A 198 -8.26 7.94 -7.67
C THR A 198 -8.97 6.62 -7.39
N ARG A 199 -8.51 5.87 -6.40
CA ARG A 199 -8.99 4.54 -6.05
C ARG A 199 -8.84 4.26 -4.56
N THR A 200 -9.46 3.18 -4.11
CA THR A 200 -9.31 2.64 -2.76
C THR A 200 -8.74 1.23 -2.82
N GLY A 201 -7.60 1.03 -2.19
CA GLY A 201 -7.03 -0.28 -1.97
C GLY A 201 -7.62 -0.94 -0.72
N ILE A 202 -7.98 -2.22 -0.81
CA ILE A 202 -8.44 -3.03 0.31
C ILE A 202 -7.55 -4.25 0.42
N ALA A 203 -6.97 -4.48 1.60
CA ALA A 203 -6.21 -5.70 1.84
C ALA A 203 -6.63 -6.35 3.15
N ILE A 204 -6.56 -7.70 3.21
CA ILE A 204 -6.75 -8.46 4.44
C ILE A 204 -5.42 -9.11 4.79
N ILE A 205 -4.97 -8.82 6.00
CA ILE A 205 -3.72 -9.30 6.55
C ILE A 205 -4.07 -10.28 7.67
N SER A 206 -3.47 -11.47 7.66
CA SER A 206 -3.66 -12.48 8.68
C SER A 206 -2.35 -13.23 8.93
N GLU A 207 -2.03 -13.46 10.19
CA GLU A 207 -0.79 -14.12 10.61
C GLU A 207 0.48 -13.38 10.12
N GLY A 208 0.38 -12.06 9.93
CA GLY A 208 1.48 -11.20 9.49
C GLY A 208 1.75 -11.23 7.98
N ALA A 209 0.85 -11.80 7.17
CA ALA A 209 0.95 -11.83 5.71
C ALA A 209 -0.30 -11.26 5.05
N VAL A 210 -0.15 -10.60 3.91
CA VAL A 210 -1.26 -10.18 3.05
C VAL A 210 -1.86 -11.43 2.41
N ARG A 211 -3.16 -11.63 2.64
CA ARG A 211 -3.92 -12.83 2.18
C ARG A 211 -4.91 -12.52 1.09
N PHE A 212 -5.30 -11.29 0.97
CA PHE A 212 -6.30 -10.85 0.00
C PHE A 212 -6.07 -9.39 -0.32
N THR A 213 -6.27 -9.02 -1.57
CA THR A 213 -6.30 -7.62 -2.02
C THR A 213 -7.46 -7.40 -2.98
N SER A 214 -7.96 -6.20 -3.01
CA SER A 214 -8.95 -5.72 -3.99
C SER A 214 -8.82 -4.22 -4.15
N THR A 215 -9.15 -3.73 -5.34
CA THR A 215 -9.18 -2.30 -5.63
C THR A 215 -10.58 -1.87 -6.04
N VAL A 216 -11.06 -0.82 -5.41
CA VAL A 216 -12.34 -0.17 -5.73
C VAL A 216 -12.03 1.13 -6.48
N GLN A 217 -12.62 1.30 -7.66
CA GLN A 217 -12.42 2.51 -8.50
C GLN A 217 -13.23 3.71 -7.97
N VAL A 218 -13.15 3.93 -6.67
CA VAL A 218 -13.72 5.07 -5.94
C VAL A 218 -12.62 5.62 -5.04
N GLY A 219 -12.37 6.91 -5.13
CA GLY A 219 -11.41 7.62 -4.28
C GLY A 219 -11.93 9.00 -3.89
N GLY A 220 -11.12 9.76 -3.16
CA GLY A 220 -11.48 11.10 -2.73
C GLY A 220 -11.80 12.08 -3.87
N GLY A 221 -11.21 11.86 -5.06
CA GLY A 221 -11.55 12.59 -6.27
C GLY A 221 -13.00 12.40 -6.71
N SER A 222 -13.56 11.19 -6.55
CA SER A 222 -14.97 10.92 -6.84
C SER A 222 -15.90 11.71 -5.91
N LEU A 223 -15.48 11.95 -4.65
CA LEU A 223 -16.22 12.83 -3.73
C LEU A 223 -16.16 14.29 -4.19
N THR A 224 -14.97 14.74 -4.61
CA THR A 224 -14.80 16.10 -5.13
C THR A 224 -15.63 16.34 -6.38
N ASP A 225 -15.67 15.41 -7.32
CA ASP A 225 -16.50 15.46 -8.52
C ASP A 225 -18.01 15.51 -8.19
N ALA A 226 -18.44 14.71 -7.20
CA ALA A 226 -19.83 14.73 -6.73
C ALA A 226 -20.20 16.10 -6.14
N ILE A 227 -19.34 16.71 -5.35
CA ILE A 227 -19.53 18.06 -4.79
C ILE A 227 -19.60 19.08 -5.92
N ALA A 228 -18.59 19.10 -6.82
CA ALA A 228 -18.52 20.05 -7.93
C ALA A 228 -19.79 20.02 -8.81
N LYS A 229 -20.26 18.80 -9.12
CA LYS A 229 -21.46 18.60 -9.92
C LYS A 229 -22.74 19.05 -9.21
N ASN A 230 -22.92 18.72 -7.94
CA ASN A 230 -24.13 19.03 -7.20
C ASN A 230 -24.22 20.53 -6.85
N LEU A 231 -23.12 21.18 -6.49
CA LEU A 231 -23.07 22.60 -6.15
C LEU A 231 -22.79 23.48 -7.36
N LYS A 232 -22.46 22.91 -8.54
CA LYS A 232 -22.13 23.62 -9.79
C LYS A 232 -20.96 24.60 -9.61
N ILE A 233 -19.92 24.18 -8.92
CA ILE A 233 -18.69 24.90 -8.63
C ILE A 233 -17.48 24.26 -9.29
N SER A 234 -16.34 24.94 -9.27
CA SER A 234 -15.08 24.39 -9.79
C SER A 234 -14.60 23.20 -8.96
N TYR A 235 -13.74 22.36 -9.56
CA TYR A 235 -13.13 21.22 -8.86
C TYR A 235 -12.31 21.67 -7.64
N ASP A 236 -11.56 22.76 -7.76
CA ASP A 236 -10.71 23.27 -6.68
C ASP A 236 -11.54 23.83 -5.50
N GLU A 237 -12.65 24.50 -5.78
CA GLU A 237 -13.61 24.92 -4.75
C GLU A 237 -14.26 23.72 -4.06
N ALA A 238 -14.65 22.71 -4.84
CA ALA A 238 -15.22 21.47 -4.32
C ALA A 238 -14.22 20.71 -3.44
N GLU A 239 -12.95 20.65 -3.83
CA GLU A 239 -11.88 20.02 -3.05
C GLU A 239 -11.70 20.72 -1.69
N LYS A 240 -11.72 22.07 -1.70
CA LYS A 240 -11.63 22.86 -0.47
C LYS A 240 -12.81 22.59 0.45
N ILE A 241 -14.05 22.61 -0.08
CA ILE A 241 -15.27 22.32 0.69
C ILE A 241 -15.22 20.90 1.28
N LYS A 242 -14.78 19.91 0.50
CA LYS A 242 -14.60 18.51 0.96
C LYS A 242 -13.73 18.44 2.21
N HIS A 243 -12.59 19.12 2.22
CA HIS A 243 -11.67 19.11 3.35
C HIS A 243 -12.15 19.93 4.54
N GLU A 244 -12.82 21.06 4.31
CA GLU A 244 -13.31 21.92 5.38
C GLU A 244 -14.55 21.35 6.08
N GLN A 245 -15.46 20.73 5.33
CA GLN A 245 -16.76 20.30 5.88
C GLN A 245 -16.84 18.79 6.15
N GLY A 246 -16.02 17.98 5.43
CA GLY A 246 -16.06 16.53 5.57
C GLY A 246 -17.37 15.90 5.06
N ILE A 247 -17.65 14.69 5.53
CA ILE A 247 -18.82 13.89 5.11
C ILE A 247 -20.02 14.13 6.02
N SER A 248 -19.75 14.31 7.31
CA SER A 248 -20.77 14.61 8.31
C SER A 248 -20.15 15.43 9.43
N GLY A 249 -20.76 16.56 9.74
CA GLY A 249 -20.33 17.47 10.80
C GLY A 249 -21.35 18.58 11.00
N GLU A 250 -21.21 19.38 12.04
CA GLU A 250 -22.10 20.51 12.33
C GLU A 250 -22.13 21.55 11.18
N SER A 251 -21.04 21.61 10.39
CA SER A 251 -20.88 22.53 9.26
C SER A 251 -21.32 21.94 7.91
N THR A 252 -21.66 20.64 7.86
CA THR A 252 -21.99 19.97 6.59
C THR A 252 -23.45 20.22 6.23
N SER A 253 -23.69 20.89 5.08
CA SER A 253 -25.03 21.09 4.60
C SER A 253 -25.71 19.78 4.18
N GLU A 254 -27.06 19.70 4.29
CA GLU A 254 -27.81 18.50 3.88
C GLU A 254 -27.55 18.14 2.41
N VAL A 255 -27.45 19.12 1.53
CA VAL A 255 -27.17 18.95 0.09
C VAL A 255 -25.79 18.31 -0.10
N LEU A 256 -24.78 18.76 0.64
CA LEU A 256 -23.43 18.22 0.57
C LEU A 256 -23.40 16.79 1.13
N SER A 257 -24.04 16.56 2.26
CA SER A 257 -24.14 15.22 2.86
C SER A 257 -24.76 14.21 1.89
N LEU A 258 -25.88 14.55 1.26
CA LEU A 258 -26.54 13.70 0.27
C LEU A 258 -25.66 13.45 -0.97
N ALA A 259 -24.92 14.45 -1.45
CA ALA A 259 -24.02 14.30 -2.59
C ALA A 259 -22.89 13.30 -2.30
N LEU A 260 -22.37 13.30 -1.08
CA LEU A 260 -21.26 12.44 -0.66
C LEU A 260 -21.72 11.01 -0.30
N MET A 261 -22.93 10.88 0.31
CA MET A 261 -23.43 9.60 0.79
C MET A 261 -23.53 8.54 -0.30
N SER A 262 -23.88 8.89 -1.53
CA SER A 262 -23.96 7.95 -2.65
C SER A 262 -22.58 7.31 -2.95
N THR A 263 -21.51 8.09 -2.90
CA THR A 263 -20.15 7.63 -3.18
C THR A 263 -19.58 6.85 -2.00
N VAL A 264 -19.77 7.35 -0.79
CA VAL A 264 -19.24 6.69 0.42
C VAL A 264 -19.97 5.40 0.73
N SER A 265 -21.28 5.30 0.41
CA SER A 265 -22.04 4.05 0.57
C SER A 265 -21.53 2.94 -0.33
N ILE A 266 -21.13 3.25 -1.57
CA ILE A 266 -20.50 2.27 -2.47
C ILE A 266 -19.25 1.68 -1.81
N LEU A 267 -18.39 2.54 -1.27
CA LEU A 267 -17.16 2.10 -0.62
C LEU A 267 -17.45 1.25 0.64
N ARG A 268 -18.40 1.67 1.49
CA ARG A 268 -18.81 0.90 2.66
C ARG A 268 -19.35 -0.48 2.26
N ASP A 269 -20.18 -0.54 1.23
CA ASP A 269 -20.79 -1.78 0.78
C ASP A 269 -19.74 -2.74 0.19
N GLU A 270 -18.72 -2.21 -0.53
CA GLU A 270 -17.58 -2.99 -1.00
C GLU A 270 -16.74 -3.54 0.17
N ILE A 271 -16.42 -2.71 1.16
CA ILE A 271 -15.71 -3.16 2.38
C ILE A 271 -16.50 -4.26 3.08
N SER A 272 -17.80 -4.08 3.27
CA SER A 272 -18.69 -5.07 3.89
C SER A 272 -18.74 -6.37 3.09
N ARG A 273 -18.77 -6.29 1.76
CA ARG A 273 -18.76 -7.46 0.86
C ARG A 273 -17.45 -8.26 1.02
N HIS A 274 -16.31 -7.61 1.03
CA HIS A 274 -15.01 -8.26 1.22
C HIS A 274 -14.85 -8.84 2.62
N GLN A 275 -15.37 -8.16 3.65
CA GLN A 275 -15.41 -8.69 5.01
C GLN A 275 -16.26 -9.96 5.09
N SER A 276 -17.45 -9.94 4.49
CA SER A 276 -18.37 -11.08 4.44
C SER A 276 -17.80 -12.25 3.63
N TYR A 277 -17.17 -11.95 2.51
CA TYR A 277 -16.47 -12.94 1.69
C TYR A 277 -15.37 -13.64 2.50
N TRP A 278 -14.51 -12.88 3.16
CA TRP A 278 -13.45 -13.45 3.98
C TRP A 278 -13.97 -14.35 5.10
N GLN A 279 -14.97 -13.90 5.83
CA GLN A 279 -15.53 -14.63 6.97
C GLN A 279 -16.40 -15.84 6.56
N GLY A 280 -16.98 -15.80 5.36
CA GLY A 280 -17.85 -16.84 4.83
C GLY A 280 -17.11 -18.01 4.17
N HIS A 281 -15.80 -17.87 3.90
CA HIS A 281 -15.02 -18.88 3.21
C HIS A 281 -13.99 -19.54 4.13
N THR A 282 -13.63 -20.76 3.79
CA THR A 282 -12.51 -21.48 4.41
C THR A 282 -11.19 -21.13 3.72
N ASP A 283 -10.10 -21.39 4.42
CA ASP A 283 -8.77 -21.39 3.81
C ASP A 283 -8.55 -22.64 2.93
N GLU A 284 -7.38 -22.77 2.34
CA GLU A 284 -7.01 -23.91 1.48
C GLU A 284 -6.98 -25.26 2.23
N TYR A 285 -7.02 -25.21 3.56
CA TYR A 285 -7.07 -26.37 4.43
C TYR A 285 -8.48 -26.73 4.88
N GLY A 286 -9.52 -26.03 4.38
CA GLY A 286 -10.89 -26.19 4.81
C GLY A 286 -11.18 -25.64 6.21
N LYS A 287 -10.21 -24.91 6.81
CA LYS A 287 -10.38 -24.28 8.11
C LYS A 287 -11.06 -22.92 7.95
N LYS A 288 -11.99 -22.60 8.86
CA LYS A 288 -12.65 -21.29 8.88
C LYS A 288 -11.62 -20.18 9.02
N ARG A 289 -11.69 -19.18 8.15
CA ARG A 289 -10.82 -18.01 8.20
C ARG A 289 -11.04 -17.21 9.50
N PRO A 290 -10.00 -16.65 10.12
CA PRO A 290 -10.13 -15.85 11.33
C PRO A 290 -10.98 -14.60 11.08
N THR A 291 -11.71 -14.16 12.11
CA THR A 291 -12.50 -12.93 12.07
C THR A 291 -11.60 -11.71 11.97
N ILE A 292 -11.97 -10.75 11.13
CA ILE A 292 -11.30 -9.45 11.05
C ILE A 292 -11.53 -8.71 12.36
N GLN A 293 -10.45 -8.44 13.08
CA GLN A 293 -10.49 -7.83 14.41
C GLN A 293 -10.66 -6.32 14.34
N LYS A 294 -10.10 -5.68 13.29
CA LYS A 294 -10.12 -4.25 13.09
C LYS A 294 -9.90 -3.88 11.62
N ILE A 295 -10.47 -2.75 11.22
CA ILE A 295 -10.26 -2.11 9.92
C ILE A 295 -9.43 -0.86 10.14
N TYR A 296 -8.26 -0.78 9.52
CA TYR A 296 -7.37 0.37 9.54
C TYR A 296 -7.57 1.21 8.29
N LEU A 297 -7.88 2.50 8.47
CA LEU A 297 -7.99 3.46 7.39
C LEU A 297 -6.67 4.21 7.21
N CYS A 298 -6.14 4.23 6.00
CA CYS A 298 -5.00 5.05 5.58
C CYS A 298 -5.29 5.67 4.20
N GLY A 299 -4.32 6.38 3.64
CA GLY A 299 -4.52 7.16 2.43
C GLY A 299 -4.87 8.63 2.71
N GLY A 300 -4.67 9.48 1.72
CA GLY A 300 -4.74 10.93 1.90
C GLY A 300 -6.13 11.49 2.24
N ASP A 301 -7.18 10.80 1.81
CA ASP A 301 -8.56 11.21 2.05
C ASP A 301 -9.22 10.48 3.24
N SER A 302 -8.49 9.58 3.93
CA SER A 302 -9.05 8.82 5.07
C SER A 302 -9.36 9.66 6.30
N ASN A 303 -8.73 10.83 6.45
CA ASN A 303 -8.93 11.73 7.58
C ASN A 303 -10.05 12.76 7.36
N LEU A 304 -10.89 12.57 6.33
CA LEU A 304 -12.07 13.41 6.15
C LEU A 304 -12.99 13.30 7.37
N THR A 305 -13.41 14.46 7.89
CA THR A 305 -14.31 14.55 9.04
C THR A 305 -15.57 13.71 8.82
N GLY A 306 -15.87 12.82 9.77
CA GLY A 306 -17.05 11.95 9.73
C GLY A 306 -16.88 10.65 8.93
N PHE A 307 -15.79 10.48 8.13
CA PHE A 307 -15.60 9.29 7.28
C PHE A 307 -15.45 8.00 8.10
N ALA A 308 -14.52 7.99 9.04
CA ALA A 308 -14.30 6.82 9.89
C ALA A 308 -15.57 6.45 10.69
N SER A 309 -16.26 7.43 11.24
CA SER A 309 -17.51 7.23 11.99
C SER A 309 -18.65 6.68 11.12
N TYR A 310 -18.76 7.16 9.89
CA TYR A 310 -19.74 6.66 8.92
C TYR A 310 -19.48 5.18 8.58
N LEU A 311 -18.24 4.82 8.31
CA LEU A 311 -17.88 3.44 8.02
C LEU A 311 -18.11 2.53 9.24
N ALA A 312 -17.72 2.99 10.44
CA ALA A 312 -17.90 2.24 11.68
C ALA A 312 -19.37 1.94 12.00
N ALA A 313 -20.29 2.84 11.65
CA ALA A 313 -21.72 2.63 11.86
C ALA A 313 -22.32 1.52 10.97
N GLY A 314 -21.67 1.19 9.84
CA GLY A 314 -22.18 0.23 8.86
C GLY A 314 -21.38 -1.07 8.72
N LEU A 315 -20.26 -1.20 9.44
CA LEU A 315 -19.38 -2.37 9.35
C LEU A 315 -19.34 -3.15 10.66
N SER A 316 -19.06 -4.45 10.57
CA SER A 316 -19.11 -5.34 11.75
C SER A 316 -17.82 -5.32 12.58
N ALA A 317 -16.70 -4.88 12.01
CA ALA A 317 -15.45 -4.72 12.72
C ALA A 317 -15.20 -3.23 13.07
N PRO A 318 -14.54 -2.94 14.20
CA PRO A 318 -14.13 -1.59 14.56
C PRO A 318 -13.29 -0.94 13.45
N VAL A 319 -13.56 0.35 13.17
CA VAL A 319 -12.86 1.14 12.16
C VAL A 319 -12.06 2.25 12.85
N GLU A 320 -10.78 2.34 12.54
CA GLU A 320 -9.87 3.33 13.13
C GLU A 320 -8.93 3.91 12.07
N LEU A 321 -8.52 5.16 12.25
CA LEU A 321 -7.41 5.71 11.48
C LEU A 321 -6.12 4.96 11.85
N ALA A 322 -5.35 4.57 10.85
CA ALA A 322 -4.12 3.83 11.05
C ALA A 322 -3.03 4.71 11.70
N ASN A 323 -2.20 4.12 12.53
CA ASN A 323 -0.92 4.73 12.89
C ASN A 323 0.15 4.26 11.88
N ALA A 324 0.40 5.04 10.84
CA ALA A 324 1.36 4.68 9.79
C ALA A 324 2.83 4.67 10.28
N MET A 325 3.08 5.10 11.53
CA MET A 325 4.42 5.14 12.13
C MET A 325 4.59 4.12 13.26
N VAL A 326 3.67 3.16 13.41
CA VAL A 326 3.70 2.21 14.53
C VAL A 326 5.02 1.41 14.61
N ASN A 327 5.68 1.20 13.48
CA ASN A 327 6.96 0.49 13.37
C ASN A 327 8.18 1.42 13.15
N VAL A 328 8.01 2.74 13.23
CA VAL A 328 9.10 3.71 13.06
C VAL A 328 9.79 3.97 14.40
N ASN A 329 9.06 4.53 15.37
CA ASN A 329 9.54 4.80 16.72
C ASN A 329 8.37 5.03 17.67
N THR A 330 8.63 5.03 18.98
CA THR A 330 7.61 5.39 19.96
C THR A 330 7.49 6.90 20.09
N LEU A 331 6.26 7.42 20.20
CA LEU A 331 6.00 8.85 20.37
C LEU A 331 6.59 9.43 21.68
N ASP A 332 6.90 8.59 22.66
CA ASP A 332 7.54 9.00 23.90
C ASP A 332 9.00 9.44 23.71
N GLU A 333 9.64 9.01 22.62
CA GLU A 333 11.06 9.24 22.37
C GLU A 333 11.32 10.15 21.15
N TYR A 334 10.33 10.30 20.26
CA TYR A 334 10.47 11.02 19.02
C TYR A 334 9.15 11.65 18.58
N ILE A 335 9.18 12.94 18.28
CA ILE A 335 8.07 13.65 17.65
C ILE A 335 8.39 13.75 16.17
N PRO A 336 7.63 13.03 15.30
CA PRO A 336 7.86 13.06 13.86
C PRO A 336 7.58 14.43 13.24
N GLU A 337 8.32 14.78 12.18
CA GLU A 337 8.11 15.98 11.37
C GLU A 337 6.80 15.91 10.56
N ILE A 338 6.30 14.70 10.30
CA ILE A 338 5.01 14.46 9.64
C ILE A 338 3.94 14.32 10.73
N SER A 339 2.89 15.12 10.68
CA SER A 339 1.77 15.00 11.62
C SER A 339 1.06 13.65 11.50
N PHE A 340 0.31 13.25 12.53
CA PHE A 340 -0.47 12.00 12.49
C PHE A 340 -1.40 11.93 11.27
N ASN A 341 -2.16 12.99 11.02
CA ASN A 341 -3.09 13.05 9.89
C ASN A 341 -2.37 13.02 8.53
N ASP A 342 -1.24 13.73 8.42
CA ASP A 342 -0.44 13.70 7.20
C ASP A 342 0.23 12.35 6.99
N SER A 343 0.57 11.62 8.05
CA SER A 343 1.23 10.31 7.95
C SER A 343 0.39 9.28 7.20
N LEU A 344 -0.94 9.40 7.23
CA LEU A 344 -1.84 8.50 6.55
C LEU A 344 -1.59 8.44 5.03
N ARG A 345 -1.27 9.57 4.41
CA ARG A 345 -0.96 9.65 2.97
C ARG A 345 0.44 9.14 2.62
N TYR A 346 1.29 8.93 3.62
CA TYR A 346 2.64 8.37 3.47
C TYR A 346 2.72 6.90 3.88
N ALA A 347 1.60 6.24 4.20
CA ALA A 347 1.60 4.87 4.71
C ALA A 347 2.38 3.90 3.81
N THR A 348 2.15 3.95 2.49
CA THR A 348 2.86 3.14 1.50
C THR A 348 4.36 3.47 1.49
N ALA A 349 4.73 4.76 1.40
CA ALA A 349 6.13 5.18 1.37
C ALA A 349 6.88 4.82 2.67
N LEU A 350 6.23 4.97 3.83
CA LEU A 350 6.77 4.54 5.12
C LEU A 350 7.01 3.03 5.16
N GLY A 351 6.04 2.25 4.70
CA GLY A 351 6.16 0.80 4.63
C GLY A 351 7.27 0.33 3.70
N LEU A 352 7.47 1.00 2.55
CA LEU A 352 8.57 0.76 1.64
C LEU A 352 9.93 1.08 2.29
N ALA A 353 10.03 2.20 3.01
CA ALA A 353 11.24 2.60 3.72
C ALA A 353 11.57 1.66 4.90
N LEU A 354 10.57 1.03 5.52
CA LEU A 354 10.73 0.01 6.56
C LEU A 354 11.19 -1.34 5.99
N ARG A 355 11.15 -1.53 4.66
CA ARG A 355 11.61 -2.76 4.03
C ARG A 355 13.11 -2.92 4.24
N ARG A 356 13.48 -3.85 5.10
CA ARG A 356 14.89 -4.23 5.28
C ARG A 356 15.28 -5.20 4.17
N SER A 357 16.44 -4.99 3.55
CA SER A 357 17.04 -6.01 2.69
C SER A 357 17.29 -7.26 3.53
N LYS A 358 16.55 -8.33 3.24
CA LYS A 358 16.76 -9.64 3.88
C LYS A 358 18.06 -10.29 3.41
#